data_4da2f7d6f9ed215e841b365128133fe2
#
_entry.id   4da2f7d6f9ed215e841b365128133fe2
#
_cell.length_a   1.000
_cell.length_b   1.000
_cell.length_c   1.000
_cell.angle_alpha   90.00
_cell.angle_beta   90.00
_cell.angle_gamma   90.00
#
_symmetry.space_group_name_H-M   'P 1'
#
loop_
_entity.id
_entity.type
_entity.pdbx_description
1 polymer ?
#
loop_
_entity_poly.entity_id
_entity_poly.type
_entity_poly.pdbx_seq_one_letter_code
_entity_poly.pdbx_strand_id
1 'polypeptide(L)'
;MNGFTHTQIVGLKRQLEKEDARIRGIMHEDFVARGAANGNSVLQYHETTDDDAVVDLLNDAEIANVTRATSSLEAIEHSLKAMDNAAYGACESCARHIGVKRLNANPTARLCMPCQTKREKNTVHASL
;
A
#
# COMPACT_ATOMS: atom_id res chain seq x y z
N MET A 1 -1.55 -21.91 5.94
CA MET A 1 -0.90 -20.73 5.38
C MET A 1 0.59 -21.00 5.23
N ASN A 2 1.11 -20.69 4.13
CA ASN A 2 2.45 -20.92 3.59
C ASN A 2 3.62 -20.75 4.56
N GLY A 3 3.84 -21.70 5.46
CA GLY A 3 4.96 -21.70 6.39
C GLY A 3 4.80 -20.82 7.62
N PHE A 4 3.66 -20.14 7.78
CA PHE A 4 3.40 -19.27 8.92
C PHE A 4 2.60 -19.97 10.02
N THR A 5 2.96 -19.71 11.28
CA THR A 5 2.13 -20.11 12.41
C THR A 5 1.03 -19.07 12.58
N HIS A 6 -0.03 -19.45 13.30
CA HIS A 6 -1.13 -18.53 13.63
C HIS A 6 -0.61 -17.28 14.35
N THR A 7 0.32 -17.43 15.29
CA THR A 7 0.92 -16.32 16.03
C THR A 7 1.67 -15.36 15.11
N GLN A 8 2.41 -15.90 14.13
CA GLN A 8 3.12 -15.07 13.16
C GLN A 8 2.17 -14.27 12.29
N ILE A 9 1.08 -14.89 11.83
CA ILE A 9 0.06 -14.21 11.01
C ILE A 9 -0.62 -13.11 11.81
N VAL A 10 -0.98 -13.35 13.07
CA VAL A 10 -1.59 -12.34 13.94
C VAL A 10 -0.65 -11.14 14.13
N GLY A 11 0.64 -11.42 14.34
CA GLY A 11 1.65 -10.36 14.48
C GLY A 11 1.80 -9.52 13.23
N LEU A 12 1.87 -10.15 12.07
CA LEU A 12 1.97 -9.45 10.77
C LEU A 12 0.71 -8.65 10.48
N LYS A 13 -0.45 -9.22 10.76
CA LYS A 13 -1.74 -8.53 10.57
C LYS A 13 -1.79 -7.25 11.41
N ARG A 14 -1.39 -7.35 12.67
CA ARG A 14 -1.36 -6.19 13.57
C ARG A 14 -0.39 -5.12 13.07
N GLN A 15 0.77 -5.54 12.58
CA GLN A 15 1.76 -4.63 11.99
C GLN A 15 1.19 -3.89 10.79
N LEU A 16 0.49 -4.60 9.90
CA LEU A 16 -0.14 -4.01 8.71
C LEU A 16 -1.27 -3.05 9.09
N GLU A 17 -2.08 -3.41 10.06
CA GLU A 17 -3.16 -2.56 10.54
C GLU A 17 -2.64 -1.26 11.16
N LYS A 18 -1.53 -1.34 11.91
CA LYS A 18 -0.88 -0.15 12.46
C LYS A 18 -0.34 0.76 11.37
N GLU A 19 0.30 0.18 10.36
CA GLU A 19 0.83 0.95 9.24
C GLU A 19 -0.28 1.61 8.43
N ASP A 20 -1.38 0.89 8.20
CA ASP A 20 -2.56 1.43 7.54
C ASP A 20 -3.10 2.66 8.29
N ALA A 21 -3.27 2.53 9.60
CA ALA A 21 -3.76 3.62 10.43
C ALA A 21 -2.79 4.81 10.42
N ARG A 22 -1.48 4.55 10.45
CA ARG A 22 -0.45 5.59 10.40
C ARG A 22 -0.53 6.38 9.11
N ILE A 23 -0.61 5.70 7.98
CA ILE A 23 -0.67 6.34 6.66
C ILE A 23 -1.96 7.15 6.52
N ARG A 24 -3.10 6.60 6.92
CA ARG A 24 -4.38 7.32 6.88
C ARG A 24 -4.38 8.54 7.77
N GLY A 25 -3.75 8.45 8.94
CA GLY A 25 -3.61 9.58 9.86
C GLY A 25 -2.80 10.71 9.28
N ILE A 26 -1.66 10.40 8.66
CA ILE A 26 -0.80 11.41 8.00
C ILE A 26 -1.55 12.07 6.84
N MET A 27 -2.22 11.29 6.00
CA MET A 27 -3.01 11.82 4.88
C MET A 27 -4.13 12.74 5.37
N HIS A 28 -4.81 12.35 6.44
CA HIS A 28 -5.89 13.13 7.03
C HIS A 28 -5.38 14.45 7.58
N GLU A 29 -4.27 14.44 8.32
CA GLU A 29 -3.65 15.65 8.88
C GLU A 29 -3.24 16.62 7.78
N ASP A 30 -2.57 16.13 6.73
CA ASP A 30 -2.18 16.94 5.58
C ASP A 30 -3.38 17.57 4.90
N PHE A 31 -4.42 16.78 4.70
CA PHE A 31 -5.64 17.22 4.04
C PHE A 31 -6.35 18.30 4.86
N VAL A 32 -6.46 18.12 6.17
CA VAL A 32 -7.07 19.09 7.07
C VAL A 32 -6.25 20.37 7.11
N ALA A 33 -4.92 20.27 7.17
CA ALA A 33 -4.03 21.43 7.17
C ALA A 33 -4.20 22.28 5.91
N ARG A 34 -4.32 21.64 4.75
CA ARG A 34 -4.57 22.32 3.47
C ARG A 34 -5.96 22.94 3.43
N GLY A 35 -6.95 22.23 3.96
CA GLY A 35 -8.32 22.72 4.06
C GLY A 35 -8.41 23.98 4.92
N ALA A 36 -7.69 24.01 6.04
CA ALA A 36 -7.61 25.17 6.91
C ALA A 36 -6.95 26.36 6.20
N ALA A 37 -5.94 26.09 5.35
CA ALA A 37 -5.25 27.14 4.59
C ALA A 37 -6.11 27.69 3.45
N ASN A 38 -6.96 26.85 2.84
CA ASN A 38 -7.76 27.17 1.66
C ASN A 38 -9.23 27.46 1.98
N GLY A 39 -9.60 27.48 3.26
CA GLY A 39 -10.98 27.71 3.69
C GLY A 39 -11.91 26.55 3.37
N ASN A 40 -13.15 26.87 2.94
CA ASN A 40 -14.18 25.85 2.72
C ASN A 40 -14.02 25.03 1.45
N SER A 41 -13.01 25.34 0.63
CA SER A 41 -12.82 24.69 -0.67
C SER A 41 -12.64 23.18 -0.56
N VAL A 42 -11.91 22.72 0.48
CA VAL A 42 -11.63 21.30 0.69
C VAL A 42 -12.90 20.52 1.01
N LEU A 43 -13.79 21.10 1.80
CA LEU A 43 -15.07 20.44 2.13
C LEU A 43 -15.93 20.26 0.88
N GLN A 44 -15.95 21.25 0.00
CA GLN A 44 -16.68 21.14 -1.26
C GLN A 44 -16.11 20.04 -2.16
N TYR A 45 -14.79 19.96 -2.27
CA TYR A 45 -14.13 18.92 -3.06
C TYR A 45 -14.37 17.53 -2.47
N HIS A 46 -14.39 17.43 -1.15
CA HIS A 46 -14.65 16.16 -0.48
C HIS A 46 -16.08 15.67 -0.76
N GLU A 47 -17.04 16.56 -0.85
CA GLU A 47 -18.43 16.23 -1.16
C GLU A 47 -18.61 15.78 -2.61
N THR A 48 -17.84 16.32 -3.54
CA THR A 48 -17.92 15.93 -4.96
C THR A 48 -17.29 14.57 -5.24
N THR A 49 -16.44 14.08 -4.35
CA THR A 49 -15.73 12.79 -4.47
C THR A 49 -15.01 12.60 -5.81
N ASP A 50 -14.63 13.69 -6.46
CA ASP A 50 -13.91 13.64 -7.72
C ASP A 50 -12.41 13.65 -7.42
N ASP A 51 -11.74 12.54 -7.69
CA ASP A 51 -10.30 12.40 -7.49
C ASP A 51 -9.50 13.43 -8.29
N ASP A 52 -9.97 13.75 -9.50
CA ASP A 52 -9.32 14.73 -10.35
C ASP A 52 -9.37 16.13 -9.73
N ALA A 53 -10.47 16.50 -9.08
CA ALA A 53 -10.60 17.78 -8.41
C ALA A 53 -9.65 17.92 -7.23
N VAL A 54 -9.42 16.83 -6.49
CA VAL A 54 -8.45 16.80 -5.38
C VAL A 54 -7.02 16.92 -5.91
N VAL A 55 -6.71 16.22 -7.00
CA VAL A 55 -5.39 16.25 -7.64
C VAL A 55 -5.05 17.65 -8.14
N ASP A 56 -6.02 18.38 -8.69
CA ASP A 56 -5.82 19.75 -9.18
C ASP A 56 -5.40 20.75 -8.09
N LEU A 57 -5.65 20.43 -6.82
CA LEU A 57 -5.25 21.29 -5.69
C LEU A 57 -3.82 21.06 -5.24
N LEU A 58 -3.17 20.01 -5.74
CA LEU A 58 -1.86 19.57 -5.27
C LEU A 58 -0.77 19.94 -6.26
N ASN A 59 0.45 20.24 -5.76
CA ASN A 59 1.62 20.35 -6.62
C ASN A 59 2.15 18.94 -6.93
N ASP A 60 3.14 18.85 -7.84
CA ASP A 60 3.69 17.58 -8.31
C ASP A 60 4.25 16.71 -7.17
N ALA A 61 4.95 17.33 -6.21
CA ALA A 61 5.51 16.61 -5.07
C ALA A 61 4.41 16.05 -4.17
N GLU A 62 3.35 16.81 -3.96
CA GLU A 62 2.19 16.41 -3.15
C GLU A 62 1.43 15.27 -3.83
N ILE A 63 1.25 15.35 -5.15
CA ILE A 63 0.62 14.29 -5.94
C ILE A 63 1.42 13.00 -5.81
N ALA A 64 2.76 13.07 -5.91
CA ALA A 64 3.62 11.91 -5.75
C ALA A 64 3.49 11.29 -4.35
N ASN A 65 3.40 12.10 -3.31
CA ASN A 65 3.22 11.64 -1.93
C ASN A 65 1.86 10.94 -1.75
N VAL A 66 0.79 11.52 -2.27
CA VAL A 66 -0.55 10.93 -2.22
C VAL A 66 -0.59 9.61 -2.99
N THR A 67 0.02 9.57 -4.16
CA THR A 67 0.09 8.36 -4.98
C THR A 67 0.81 7.23 -4.25
N ARG A 68 1.95 7.53 -3.62
CA ARG A 68 2.70 6.53 -2.85
C ARG A 68 1.90 6.03 -1.64
N ALA A 69 1.25 6.94 -0.92
CA ALA A 69 0.43 6.58 0.23
C ALA A 69 -0.75 5.69 -0.20
N THR A 70 -1.42 6.04 -1.28
CA THR A 70 -2.54 5.27 -1.83
C THR A 70 -2.08 3.87 -2.25
N SER A 71 -0.95 3.78 -2.95
CA SER A 71 -0.37 2.48 -3.35
C SER A 71 -0.02 1.62 -2.14
N SER A 72 0.52 2.22 -1.09
CA SER A 72 0.84 1.51 0.16
C SER A 72 -0.42 0.98 0.82
N LEU A 73 -1.47 1.78 0.90
CA LEU A 73 -2.76 1.36 1.48
C LEU A 73 -3.38 0.21 0.68
N GLU A 74 -3.33 0.27 -0.64
CA GLU A 74 -3.83 -0.80 -1.50
C GLU A 74 -3.05 -2.10 -1.29
N ALA A 75 -1.72 -2.01 -1.15
CA ALA A 75 -0.88 -3.17 -0.88
C ALA A 75 -1.19 -3.80 0.47
N ILE A 76 -1.39 -2.98 1.50
CA ILE A 76 -1.78 -3.44 2.83
C ILE A 76 -3.15 -4.13 2.79
N GLU A 77 -4.12 -3.52 2.15
CA GLU A 77 -5.47 -4.09 2.01
C GLU A 77 -5.42 -5.44 1.29
N HIS A 78 -4.65 -5.53 0.22
CA HIS A 78 -4.46 -6.78 -0.52
C HIS A 78 -3.87 -7.87 0.38
N SER A 79 -2.86 -7.54 1.18
CA SER A 79 -2.23 -8.49 2.10
C SER A 79 -3.19 -8.95 3.21
N LEU A 80 -3.98 -8.04 3.76
CA LEU A 80 -4.98 -8.37 4.78
C LEU A 80 -6.04 -9.31 4.22
N LYS A 81 -6.51 -9.07 3.00
CA LYS A 81 -7.46 -9.97 2.32
C LYS A 81 -6.84 -11.34 2.06
N ALA A 82 -5.57 -11.38 1.66
CA ALA A 82 -4.87 -12.64 1.44
C ALA A 82 -4.77 -13.46 2.73
N MET A 83 -4.57 -12.80 3.87
CA MET A 83 -4.57 -13.46 5.18
C MET A 83 -5.91 -14.10 5.49
N ASP A 84 -7.00 -13.39 5.20
CA ASP A 84 -8.36 -13.88 5.43
C ASP A 84 -8.70 -15.09 4.54
N ASN A 85 -8.12 -15.14 3.34
CA ASN A 85 -8.37 -16.21 2.36
C ASN A 85 -7.33 -17.33 2.41
N ALA A 86 -6.44 -17.33 3.40
CA ALA A 86 -5.34 -18.28 3.54
C ALA A 86 -4.38 -18.31 2.34
N ALA A 87 -4.33 -17.21 1.57
CA ALA A 87 -3.46 -17.06 0.41
C ALA A 87 -2.18 -16.28 0.72
N TYR A 88 -2.06 -15.75 1.93
CA TYR A 88 -0.90 -14.94 2.33
C TYR A 88 0.39 -15.77 2.30
N GLY A 89 1.45 -15.18 1.75
CA GLY A 89 2.76 -15.80 1.69
C GLY A 89 3.03 -16.61 0.42
N ALA A 90 2.05 -16.71 -0.48
CA ALA A 90 2.25 -17.36 -1.78
C ALA A 90 2.62 -16.31 -2.82
N CYS A 91 3.65 -16.60 -3.61
CA CYS A 91 4.04 -15.75 -4.73
C CYS A 91 2.93 -15.74 -5.77
N GLU A 92 2.50 -14.56 -6.20
CA GLU A 92 1.43 -14.42 -7.21
C GLU A 92 1.85 -14.94 -8.58
N SER A 93 3.14 -14.99 -8.87
CA SER A 93 3.64 -15.40 -10.17
C SER A 93 3.89 -16.90 -10.28
N CYS A 94 4.51 -17.51 -9.26
CA CYS A 94 4.91 -18.91 -9.32
C CYS A 94 4.25 -19.81 -8.27
N ALA A 95 3.44 -19.25 -7.39
CA ALA A 95 2.74 -19.94 -6.31
C ALA A 95 3.63 -20.57 -5.24
N ARG A 96 4.94 -20.36 -5.29
CA ARG A 96 5.87 -20.83 -4.26
C ARG A 96 5.80 -19.93 -3.04
N HIS A 97 6.33 -20.41 -1.93
CA HIS A 97 6.40 -19.61 -0.71
C HIS A 97 7.32 -18.42 -0.91
N ILE A 98 6.87 -17.23 -0.52
CA ILE A 98 7.69 -16.03 -0.54
C ILE A 98 8.80 -16.12 0.51
N GLY A 99 8.50 -16.70 1.66
CA GLY A 99 9.43 -16.87 2.75
C GLY A 99 9.15 -15.95 3.93
N VAL A 100 9.27 -16.50 5.14
CA VAL A 100 8.98 -15.78 6.39
C VAL A 100 9.91 -14.59 6.57
N LYS A 101 11.20 -14.75 6.28
CA LYS A 101 12.20 -13.69 6.40
C LYS A 101 11.85 -12.48 5.54
N ARG A 102 11.49 -12.73 4.28
CA ARG A 102 11.14 -11.66 3.36
C ARG A 102 9.87 -10.94 3.79
N LEU A 103 8.87 -11.68 4.24
CA LEU A 103 7.60 -11.11 4.69
C LEU A 103 7.72 -10.38 6.03
N ASN A 104 8.63 -10.81 6.91
CA ASN A 104 8.92 -10.05 8.13
C ASN A 104 9.55 -8.69 7.83
N ALA A 105 10.40 -8.64 6.80
CA ALA A 105 11.01 -7.39 6.35
C ALA A 105 10.06 -6.54 5.52
N ASN A 106 9.22 -7.18 4.70
CA ASN A 106 8.25 -6.50 3.84
C ASN A 106 6.93 -7.28 3.82
N PRO A 107 6.03 -6.99 4.77
CA PRO A 107 4.77 -7.75 4.90
C PRO A 107 3.84 -7.68 3.70
N THR A 108 4.02 -6.70 2.83
CA THR A 108 3.19 -6.53 1.63
C THR A 108 3.81 -7.15 0.37
N ALA A 109 4.92 -7.87 0.50
CA ALA A 109 5.55 -8.52 -0.64
C ALA A 109 4.58 -9.52 -1.29
N ARG A 110 4.46 -9.45 -2.61
CA ARG A 110 3.55 -10.28 -3.41
C ARG A 110 4.28 -11.31 -4.25
N LEU A 111 5.58 -11.12 -4.44
CA LEU A 111 6.44 -11.96 -5.27
C LEU A 111 7.61 -12.49 -4.45
N CYS A 112 8.03 -13.72 -4.74
CA CYS A 112 9.29 -14.23 -4.21
C CYS A 112 10.47 -13.47 -4.85
N MET A 113 11.66 -13.59 -4.27
CA MET A 113 12.84 -12.87 -4.78
C MET A 113 13.14 -13.15 -6.25
N PRO A 114 13.16 -14.42 -6.72
CA PRO A 114 13.39 -14.67 -8.13
C PRO A 114 12.38 -14.01 -9.06
N CYS A 115 11.10 -14.03 -8.71
CA CYS A 115 10.05 -13.43 -9.52
C CYS A 115 10.12 -11.91 -9.48
N GLN A 116 10.43 -11.33 -8.33
CA GLN A 116 10.62 -9.89 -8.19
C GLN A 116 11.78 -9.40 -9.06
N THR A 117 12.91 -10.09 -9.00
CA THR A 117 14.09 -9.79 -9.80
C THR A 117 13.79 -9.86 -11.29
N LYS A 118 13.07 -10.89 -11.71
CA LYS A 118 12.67 -11.07 -13.11
C LYS A 118 11.77 -9.95 -13.59
N ARG A 119 10.82 -9.54 -12.75
CA ARG A 119 9.90 -8.44 -13.08
C ARG A 119 10.64 -7.11 -13.21
N GLU A 120 11.59 -6.83 -12.32
CA GLU A 120 12.40 -5.62 -12.38
C GLU A 120 13.26 -5.56 -13.64
N LYS A 121 13.86 -6.68 -14.03
CA LYS A 121 14.63 -6.78 -15.28
C LYS A 121 13.76 -6.51 -16.50
N ASN A 122 12.55 -7.09 -16.54
CA ASN A 122 11.63 -6.88 -17.64
C ASN A 122 11.17 -5.41 -17.71
N THR A 123 10.96 -4.77 -16.57
CA THR A 123 10.61 -3.35 -16.50
C THR A 123 11.73 -2.47 -17.04
N VAL A 124 12.99 -2.76 -16.68
CA VAL A 124 14.15 -2.03 -17.18
C VAL A 124 14.27 -2.19 -18.69
N HIS A 125 14.10 -3.39 -19.23
CA HIS A 125 14.12 -3.63 -20.67
C HIS A 125 12.98 -2.91 -21.40
N ALA A 126 11.81 -2.86 -20.80
CA ALA A 126 10.67 -2.17 -21.38
C ALA A 126 10.88 -0.65 -21.43
N SER A 127 11.71 -0.11 -20.56
CA SER A 127 12.03 1.32 -20.48
C SER A 127 13.07 1.76 -21.53
N LEU A 128 13.75 0.82 -22.11
CA LEU A 128 14.76 1.07 -23.13
C LEU A 128 14.19 0.96 -24.54
#